data_166c26abfd7183debedeed889ee0fe47
#
_entry.id   166c26abfd7183debedeed889ee0fe47
#
_cell.length_a   1.000
_cell.length_b   1.000
_cell.length_c   1.000
_cell.angle_alpha   90.00
_cell.angle_beta   90.00
_cell.angle_gamma   90.00
#
_symmetry.space_group_name_H-M   'P 1'
#
loop_
_entity.id
_entity.type
_entity.pdbx_description
1 polymer ?
#
loop_
_entity_poly.entity_id
_entity_poly.type
_entity_poly.pdbx_seq_one_letter_code
_entity_poly.pdbx_strand_id
1 'polypeptide(L)'
;FQHITPTCHSLWRSLACVQDGVLSNRNTKTRGGISSAGTLTVRAGMLNNQQGFMVGQKDMTLNAGTLDNRQGVLGSQASLQISSGTLMNQKGALKAGTDMLLSGGDVSNQEGTLAAGRDLNAHLNVLENQQGTVVSNGNSRLDVTRFDNQGGRLVAQQSLTLSSTDIINDAGGLIQSGASLNLRADTLSNRNSGDRGGVISQGPMTLNAGTLDSTA
;
A
#
# COMPACT_ATOMS: atom_id res chain seq x y z
N PHE A 1 -5.48 33.39 -1.72
CA PHE A 1 -5.20 31.98 -2.04
C PHE A 1 -4.92 31.90 -3.53
N GLN A 2 -3.65 31.81 -3.92
CA GLN A 2 -3.29 31.55 -5.31
C GLN A 2 -3.54 30.06 -5.61
N HIS A 3 -4.57 29.77 -6.39
CA HIS A 3 -4.70 28.51 -7.10
C HIS A 3 -3.57 28.45 -8.15
N ILE A 4 -2.47 27.80 -7.80
CA ILE A 4 -1.49 27.42 -8.80
C ILE A 4 -2.10 26.24 -9.55
N THR A 5 -2.61 26.48 -10.74
CA THR A 5 -3.03 25.40 -11.64
C THR A 5 -1.80 24.60 -12.02
N PRO A 6 -1.76 23.28 -11.79
CA PRO A 6 -0.63 22.47 -12.18
C PRO A 6 -0.47 22.49 -13.70
N THR A 7 0.70 22.87 -14.19
CA THR A 7 1.05 22.67 -15.60
C THR A 7 1.39 21.20 -15.79
N CYS A 8 0.38 20.40 -16.12
CA CYS A 8 0.60 19.04 -16.59
C CYS A 8 0.86 19.07 -18.08
N HIS A 9 2.03 18.65 -18.51
CA HIS A 9 2.35 18.48 -19.92
C HIS A 9 1.99 17.06 -20.35
N SER A 10 0.94 16.91 -21.17
CA SER A 10 0.64 15.65 -21.84
C SER A 10 1.51 15.55 -23.11
N LEU A 11 2.55 14.75 -23.04
CA LEU A 11 3.15 14.20 -24.24
C LEU A 11 2.33 12.95 -24.59
N TRP A 12 2.02 12.70 -25.83
CA TRP A 12 1.11 11.64 -26.32
C TRP A 12 1.37 10.23 -25.78
N ARG A 13 2.45 10.01 -25.01
CA ARG A 13 2.83 8.72 -24.43
C ARG A 13 3.24 8.78 -22.95
N SER A 14 3.31 9.96 -22.35
CA SER A 14 3.60 10.12 -20.92
C SER A 14 2.99 11.41 -20.39
N LEU A 15 2.51 11.39 -19.16
CA LEU A 15 2.07 12.56 -18.44
C LEU A 15 3.06 12.79 -17.28
N ALA A 16 3.67 13.97 -17.24
CA ALA A 16 4.51 14.40 -16.13
C ALA A 16 3.92 15.67 -15.52
N CYS A 17 3.59 15.59 -14.23
CA CYS A 17 3.22 16.76 -13.45
C CYS A 17 4.33 17.03 -12.45
N VAL A 18 4.94 18.21 -12.50
CA VAL A 18 5.93 18.67 -11.53
C VAL A 18 5.35 19.86 -10.81
N GLN A 19 5.21 19.74 -9.50
CA GLN A 19 4.66 20.80 -8.68
C GLN A 19 5.20 20.67 -7.24
N ASP A 20 5.78 21.74 -6.74
CA ASP A 20 6.21 21.81 -5.32
C ASP A 20 5.05 22.16 -4.37
N GLY A 21 3.86 22.41 -4.90
CA GLY A 21 2.65 22.77 -4.19
C GLY A 21 1.66 21.61 -4.03
N VAL A 22 0.37 21.92 -4.16
CA VAL A 22 -0.73 20.97 -4.00
C VAL A 22 -1.27 20.56 -5.38
N LEU A 23 -1.25 19.25 -5.68
CA LEU A 23 -2.00 18.69 -6.78
C LEU A 23 -3.34 18.13 -6.25
N SER A 24 -4.45 18.67 -6.72
CA SER A 24 -5.79 18.25 -6.28
C SER A 24 -6.53 17.56 -7.41
N ASN A 25 -6.87 16.27 -7.20
CA ASN A 25 -7.68 15.43 -8.08
C ASN A 25 -8.91 14.89 -7.33
N ARG A 26 -9.49 15.70 -6.46
CA ARG A 26 -10.59 15.30 -5.58
C ARG A 26 -11.92 15.15 -6.31
N ASN A 27 -12.76 14.19 -5.85
CA ASN A 27 -14.15 14.00 -6.29
C ASN A 27 -14.30 13.76 -7.80
N THR A 28 -13.27 13.27 -8.48
CA THR A 28 -13.26 13.19 -9.94
C THR A 28 -13.99 11.95 -10.47
N LYS A 29 -14.36 10.99 -9.61
CA LYS A 29 -15.01 9.74 -10.02
C LYS A 29 -14.31 9.06 -11.22
N THR A 30 -14.90 8.01 -11.77
CA THR A 30 -14.26 7.17 -12.80
C THR A 30 -14.12 7.82 -14.19
N ARG A 31 -14.67 8.99 -14.43
CA ARG A 31 -14.67 9.65 -15.76
C ARG A 31 -14.03 11.04 -15.80
N GLY A 32 -13.64 11.61 -14.67
CA GLY A 32 -13.13 12.98 -14.60
C GLY A 32 -11.75 13.11 -13.97
N GLY A 33 -11.06 12.00 -13.71
CA GLY A 33 -9.78 11.97 -13.03
C GLY A 33 -8.56 12.17 -13.94
N ILE A 34 -7.39 11.96 -13.39
CA ILE A 34 -6.13 11.99 -14.13
C ILE A 34 -5.91 10.61 -14.76
N SER A 35 -5.73 10.56 -16.07
CA SER A 35 -5.38 9.33 -16.78
C SER A 35 -4.27 9.57 -17.77
N SER A 36 -3.38 8.58 -17.93
CA SER A 36 -2.30 8.60 -18.92
C SER A 36 -2.30 7.29 -19.72
N ALA A 37 -2.23 7.39 -21.04
CA ALA A 37 -2.04 6.23 -21.91
C ALA A 37 -0.59 5.69 -21.88
N GLY A 38 0.35 6.48 -21.40
CA GLY A 38 1.74 6.11 -21.16
C GLY A 38 2.07 6.03 -19.68
N THR A 39 3.33 6.25 -19.37
CA THR A 39 3.78 6.41 -17.99
C THR A 39 3.16 7.66 -17.34
N LEU A 40 2.90 7.58 -16.04
CA LEU A 40 2.42 8.72 -15.27
C LEU A 40 3.40 9.00 -14.13
N THR A 41 4.01 10.18 -14.16
CA THR A 41 4.90 10.63 -13.09
C THR A 41 4.32 11.88 -12.45
N VAL A 42 4.13 11.84 -11.14
CA VAL A 42 3.64 12.99 -10.36
C VAL A 42 4.63 13.30 -9.24
N ARG A 43 4.95 14.58 -9.09
CA ARG A 43 5.71 15.12 -7.97
C ARG A 43 4.94 16.28 -7.37
N ALA A 44 4.69 16.25 -6.06
CA ALA A 44 3.94 17.29 -5.37
C ALA A 44 4.37 17.39 -3.90
N GLY A 45 4.25 18.56 -3.29
CA GLY A 45 4.32 18.67 -1.84
C GLY A 45 3.16 17.92 -1.19
N MET A 46 1.94 18.12 -1.74
CA MET A 46 0.74 17.36 -1.37
C MET A 46 0.02 16.88 -2.63
N LEU A 47 -0.26 15.57 -2.71
CA LEU A 47 -1.16 14.99 -3.71
C LEU A 47 -2.48 14.61 -3.04
N ASN A 48 -3.56 15.30 -3.41
CA ASN A 48 -4.89 15.03 -2.89
C ASN A 48 -5.74 14.35 -3.96
N ASN A 49 -5.96 13.03 -3.78
CA ASN A 49 -6.81 12.19 -4.62
C ASN A 49 -8.04 11.66 -3.86
N GLN A 50 -8.48 12.38 -2.81
CA GLN A 50 -9.64 11.99 -2.02
C GLN A 50 -10.88 11.84 -2.89
N GLN A 51 -11.52 10.66 -2.89
CA GLN A 51 -12.64 10.30 -3.79
C GLN A 51 -12.31 10.54 -5.27
N GLY A 52 -11.01 10.60 -5.60
CA GLY A 52 -10.52 10.83 -6.94
C GLY A 52 -10.12 9.54 -7.65
N PHE A 53 -9.90 9.66 -8.95
CA PHE A 53 -9.47 8.57 -9.80
C PHE A 53 -8.22 8.97 -10.59
N MET A 54 -7.14 8.22 -10.43
CA MET A 54 -5.88 8.45 -11.14
C MET A 54 -5.33 7.11 -11.64
N VAL A 55 -5.15 6.99 -12.97
CA VAL A 55 -4.74 5.73 -13.60
C VAL A 55 -3.71 5.95 -14.70
N GLY A 56 -2.64 5.15 -14.67
CA GLY A 56 -1.67 5.00 -15.75
C GLY A 56 -1.89 3.68 -16.50
N GLN A 57 -1.86 3.72 -17.85
CA GLN A 57 -1.87 2.51 -18.67
C GLN A 57 -0.51 1.79 -18.68
N LYS A 58 0.53 2.45 -18.20
CA LYS A 58 1.88 1.92 -17.99
C LYS A 58 2.34 2.27 -16.58
N ASP A 59 3.64 2.27 -16.33
CA ASP A 59 4.19 2.54 -15.01
C ASP A 59 3.71 3.87 -14.44
N MET A 60 3.43 3.88 -13.16
CA MET A 60 3.07 5.07 -12.41
C MET A 60 4.09 5.30 -11.30
N THR A 61 4.61 6.53 -11.22
CA THR A 61 5.51 6.97 -10.16
C THR A 61 4.95 8.21 -9.49
N LEU A 62 4.71 8.11 -8.19
CA LEU A 62 4.17 9.19 -7.37
C LEU A 62 5.17 9.53 -6.27
N ASN A 63 5.59 10.80 -6.21
CA ASN A 63 6.44 11.32 -5.14
C ASN A 63 5.72 12.50 -4.48
N ALA A 64 5.39 12.39 -3.21
CA ALA A 64 4.69 13.43 -2.48
C ALA A 64 5.15 13.51 -1.02
N GLY A 65 5.19 14.71 -0.43
CA GLY A 65 5.35 14.84 1.02
C GLY A 65 4.16 14.20 1.75
N THR A 66 2.94 14.51 1.28
CA THR A 66 1.69 13.89 1.74
C THR A 66 0.87 13.42 0.55
N LEU A 67 0.37 12.18 0.60
CA LEU A 67 -0.55 11.62 -0.37
C LEU A 67 -1.88 11.25 0.31
N ASP A 68 -2.95 11.91 -0.07
CA ASP A 68 -4.31 11.62 0.42
C ASP A 68 -5.10 10.90 -0.67
N ASN A 69 -5.30 9.59 -0.50
CA ASN A 69 -6.10 8.74 -1.38
C ASN A 69 -7.33 8.16 -0.67
N ARG A 70 -7.81 8.83 0.36
CA ARG A 70 -9.00 8.35 1.09
C ARG A 70 -10.21 8.23 0.16
N GLN A 71 -10.80 7.02 0.13
CA GLN A 71 -11.93 6.67 -0.75
C GLN A 71 -11.60 6.87 -2.25
N GLY A 72 -10.35 7.11 -2.61
CA GLY A 72 -9.90 7.30 -3.98
C GLY A 72 -9.29 6.03 -4.58
N VAL A 73 -8.98 6.10 -5.86
CA VAL A 73 -8.33 5.03 -6.60
C VAL A 73 -7.07 5.57 -7.28
N LEU A 74 -5.95 4.94 -6.99
CA LEU A 74 -4.69 5.09 -7.72
C LEU A 74 -4.35 3.75 -8.35
N GLY A 75 -4.21 3.71 -9.67
CA GLY A 75 -3.97 2.46 -10.39
C GLY A 75 -2.94 2.60 -11.50
N SER A 76 -2.15 1.57 -11.68
CA SER A 76 -1.29 1.36 -12.85
C SER A 76 -1.61 0.02 -13.48
N GLN A 77 -1.64 -0.07 -14.81
CA GLN A 77 -1.73 -1.37 -15.48
C GLN A 77 -0.38 -2.12 -15.52
N ALA A 78 0.71 -1.44 -15.22
CA ALA A 78 2.04 -1.99 -15.02
C ALA A 78 2.48 -1.79 -13.56
N SER A 79 3.68 -1.27 -13.31
CA SER A 79 4.20 -1.07 -11.96
C SER A 79 3.66 0.22 -11.33
N LEU A 80 3.45 0.20 -10.01
CA LEU A 80 3.09 1.37 -9.21
C LEU A 80 4.19 1.61 -8.17
N GLN A 81 4.84 2.75 -8.27
CA GLN A 81 5.83 3.20 -7.30
C GLN A 81 5.33 4.45 -6.57
N ILE A 82 5.30 4.39 -5.26
CA ILE A 82 4.90 5.52 -4.40
C ILE A 82 6.00 5.78 -3.38
N SER A 83 6.45 7.03 -3.31
CA SER A 83 7.29 7.54 -2.24
C SER A 83 6.60 8.71 -1.56
N SER A 84 6.31 8.58 -0.26
CA SER A 84 5.56 9.60 0.49
C SER A 84 5.94 9.62 1.96
N GLY A 85 6.03 10.83 2.54
CA GLY A 85 6.19 10.98 3.99
C GLY A 85 4.97 10.46 4.75
N THR A 86 3.76 10.72 4.24
CA THR A 86 2.50 10.19 4.77
C THR A 86 1.58 9.79 3.63
N LEU A 87 1.04 8.57 3.68
CA LEU A 87 0.06 8.05 2.74
C LEU A 87 -1.24 7.69 3.48
N MET A 88 -2.30 8.40 3.18
CA MET A 88 -3.65 8.13 3.68
C MET A 88 -4.45 7.39 2.62
N ASN A 89 -4.74 6.09 2.85
CA ASN A 89 -5.50 5.23 1.92
C ASN A 89 -6.74 4.61 2.58
N GLN A 90 -7.28 5.25 3.62
CA GLN A 90 -8.47 4.73 4.31
C GLN A 90 -9.65 4.60 3.34
N LYS A 91 -10.21 3.40 3.23
CA LYS A 91 -11.28 3.05 2.27
C LYS A 91 -10.91 3.32 0.82
N GLY A 92 -9.64 3.60 0.53
CA GLY A 92 -9.11 3.82 -0.81
C GLY A 92 -8.50 2.57 -1.42
N ALA A 93 -8.06 2.66 -2.67
CA ALA A 93 -7.42 1.56 -3.36
C ALA A 93 -6.15 2.00 -4.10
N LEU A 94 -5.06 1.29 -3.84
CA LEU A 94 -3.83 1.33 -4.63
C LEU A 94 -3.69 0.01 -5.38
N LYS A 95 -3.57 0.07 -6.69
CA LYS A 95 -3.52 -1.12 -7.55
C LYS A 95 -2.38 -1.05 -8.55
N ALA A 96 -1.55 -2.06 -8.57
CA ALA A 96 -0.53 -2.28 -9.60
C ALA A 96 -0.90 -3.51 -10.44
N GLY A 97 -0.82 -3.41 -11.75
CA GLY A 97 -1.01 -4.55 -12.64
C GLY A 97 0.14 -5.56 -12.56
N THR A 98 1.33 -5.08 -12.20
CA THR A 98 2.50 -5.91 -11.91
C THR A 98 3.03 -5.61 -10.50
N ASP A 99 4.12 -4.90 -10.36
CA ASP A 99 4.79 -4.70 -9.09
C ASP A 99 4.33 -3.44 -8.37
N MET A 100 4.25 -3.53 -7.06
CA MET A 100 4.03 -2.38 -6.19
C MET A 100 5.25 -2.13 -5.33
N LEU A 101 5.74 -0.90 -5.35
CA LEU A 101 6.79 -0.42 -4.46
C LEU A 101 6.26 0.75 -3.63
N LEU A 102 6.24 0.58 -2.33
CA LEU A 102 5.90 1.63 -1.36
C LEU A 102 7.13 1.96 -0.54
N SER A 103 7.48 3.24 -0.45
CA SER A 103 8.59 3.71 0.36
C SER A 103 8.25 5.01 1.06
N GLY A 104 8.74 5.17 2.27
CA GLY A 104 8.59 6.43 3.01
C GLY A 104 8.21 6.27 4.48
N GLY A 105 7.34 7.14 4.95
CA GLY A 105 6.94 7.21 6.36
C GLY A 105 5.72 6.33 6.67
N ASP A 106 4.65 6.98 7.13
CA ASP A 106 3.48 6.28 7.65
C ASP A 106 2.43 6.04 6.56
N VAL A 107 1.92 4.82 6.50
CA VAL A 107 0.83 4.41 5.60
C VAL A 107 -0.37 3.98 6.42
N SER A 108 -1.50 4.66 6.24
CA SER A 108 -2.78 4.28 6.81
C SER A 108 -3.66 3.66 5.73
N ASN A 109 -3.87 2.32 5.82
CA ASN A 109 -4.67 1.51 4.90
C ASN A 109 -5.91 0.93 5.58
N GLN A 110 -6.45 1.60 6.58
CA GLN A 110 -7.62 1.15 7.34
C GLN A 110 -8.83 0.98 6.40
N GLU A 111 -9.42 -0.21 6.36
CA GLU A 111 -10.49 -0.60 5.44
C GLU A 111 -10.12 -0.38 3.95
N GLY A 112 -8.86 -0.07 3.64
CA GLY A 112 -8.36 0.18 2.29
C GLY A 112 -7.75 -1.07 1.63
N THR A 113 -7.29 -0.91 0.40
CA THR A 113 -6.70 -1.99 -0.38
C THR A 113 -5.37 -1.57 -1.00
N LEU A 114 -4.35 -2.41 -0.80
CA LEU A 114 -3.08 -2.40 -1.53
C LEU A 114 -3.00 -3.71 -2.31
N ALA A 115 -2.98 -3.65 -3.63
CA ALA A 115 -3.00 -4.85 -4.47
C ALA A 115 -1.93 -4.80 -5.56
N ALA A 116 -1.05 -5.79 -5.58
CA ALA A 116 -0.05 -6.01 -6.61
C ALA A 116 -0.38 -7.25 -7.45
N GLY A 117 -0.36 -7.10 -8.77
CA GLY A 117 -0.57 -8.20 -9.71
C GLY A 117 0.60 -9.19 -9.75
N ARG A 118 1.77 -8.81 -9.24
CA ARG A 118 2.95 -9.66 -9.08
C ARG A 118 3.54 -9.45 -7.69
N ASP A 119 4.60 -8.68 -7.54
CA ASP A 119 5.33 -8.55 -6.29
C ASP A 119 4.98 -7.24 -5.56
N LEU A 120 4.96 -7.31 -4.23
CA LEU A 120 4.77 -6.15 -3.38
C LEU A 120 5.99 -5.95 -2.49
N ASN A 121 6.61 -4.77 -2.58
CA ASN A 121 7.71 -4.36 -1.71
C ASN A 121 7.31 -3.10 -0.96
N ALA A 122 7.44 -3.12 0.35
CA ALA A 122 7.16 -1.99 1.23
C ALA A 122 8.32 -1.76 2.19
N HIS A 123 8.82 -0.53 2.23
CA HIS A 123 9.79 -0.06 3.20
C HIS A 123 9.26 1.21 3.85
N LEU A 124 8.71 1.08 5.06
CA LEU A 124 7.89 2.09 5.71
C LEU A 124 8.25 2.23 7.19
N ASN A 125 7.87 3.35 7.79
CA ASN A 125 7.89 3.49 9.23
C ASN A 125 6.70 2.73 9.87
N VAL A 126 5.48 3.09 9.52
CA VAL A 126 4.27 2.45 10.04
C VAL A 126 3.37 1.98 8.89
N LEU A 127 2.80 0.79 9.02
CA LEU A 127 1.69 0.33 8.18
C LEU A 127 0.48 -0.01 9.07
N GLU A 128 -0.54 0.84 9.02
CA GLU A 128 -1.84 0.61 9.66
C GLU A 128 -2.78 -0.06 8.66
N ASN A 129 -3.07 -1.34 8.86
CA ASN A 129 -3.91 -2.15 7.99
C ASN A 129 -5.14 -2.71 8.70
N GLN A 130 -5.65 -2.01 9.72
CA GLN A 130 -6.83 -2.48 10.46
C GLN A 130 -8.03 -2.64 9.52
N GLN A 131 -8.58 -3.84 9.46
CA GLN A 131 -9.68 -4.22 8.55
C GLN A 131 -9.34 -3.99 7.06
N GLY A 132 -8.11 -3.60 6.73
CA GLY A 132 -7.62 -3.39 5.37
C GLY A 132 -7.11 -4.66 4.71
N THR A 133 -6.77 -4.55 3.44
CA THR A 133 -6.24 -5.67 2.64
C THR A 133 -4.95 -5.27 1.97
N VAL A 134 -3.91 -6.08 2.17
CA VAL A 134 -2.64 -6.04 1.44
C VAL A 134 -2.47 -7.38 0.74
N VAL A 135 -2.42 -7.39 -0.60
CA VAL A 135 -2.36 -8.62 -1.39
C VAL A 135 -1.37 -8.52 -2.53
N SER A 136 -0.62 -9.60 -2.75
CA SER A 136 0.17 -9.80 -3.97
C SER A 136 -0.11 -11.18 -4.59
N ASN A 137 -0.10 -11.25 -5.92
CA ASN A 137 -0.16 -12.53 -6.62
C ASN A 137 1.22 -13.22 -6.73
N GLY A 138 2.28 -12.52 -6.45
CA GLY A 138 3.65 -13.02 -6.33
C GLY A 138 4.15 -12.99 -4.90
N ASN A 139 5.38 -12.51 -4.73
CA ASN A 139 6.00 -12.37 -3.43
C ASN A 139 5.62 -11.06 -2.76
N SER A 140 5.61 -11.06 -1.44
CA SER A 140 5.56 -9.84 -0.65
C SER A 140 6.78 -9.71 0.26
N ARG A 141 7.38 -8.53 0.26
CA ARG A 141 8.42 -8.15 1.21
C ARG A 141 8.04 -6.85 1.90
N LEU A 142 7.84 -6.94 3.20
CA LEU A 142 7.55 -5.78 4.04
C LEU A 142 8.67 -5.61 5.07
N ASP A 143 9.24 -4.43 5.11
CA ASP A 143 10.22 -3.98 6.08
C ASP A 143 9.66 -2.71 6.71
N VAL A 144 9.09 -2.84 7.90
CA VAL A 144 8.33 -1.78 8.56
C VAL A 144 8.68 -1.74 10.05
N THR A 145 8.71 -0.55 10.66
CA THR A 145 8.96 -0.48 12.11
C THR A 145 7.76 -1.02 12.89
N ARG A 146 6.54 -0.65 12.50
CA ARG A 146 5.30 -1.14 13.13
C ARG A 146 4.28 -1.56 12.08
N PHE A 147 3.74 -2.76 12.24
CA PHE A 147 2.67 -3.30 11.41
C PHE A 147 1.43 -3.63 12.26
N ASP A 148 0.34 -2.89 12.03
CA ASP A 148 -0.93 -3.10 12.70
C ASP A 148 -1.94 -3.70 11.72
N ASN A 149 -2.25 -4.99 11.90
CA ASN A 149 -3.11 -5.78 11.01
C ASN A 149 -4.36 -6.30 11.74
N GLN A 150 -4.84 -5.59 12.75
CA GLN A 150 -6.02 -6.01 13.51
C GLN A 150 -7.25 -6.18 12.61
N GLY A 151 -7.80 -7.37 12.54
CA GLY A 151 -8.91 -7.70 11.62
C GLY A 151 -8.58 -7.54 10.15
N GLY A 152 -7.35 -7.18 9.78
CA GLY A 152 -6.89 -6.96 8.42
C GLY A 152 -6.32 -8.21 7.78
N ARG A 153 -5.87 -8.09 6.53
CA ARG A 153 -5.30 -9.20 5.76
C ARG A 153 -4.00 -8.77 5.08
N LEU A 154 -2.96 -9.57 5.26
CA LEU A 154 -1.72 -9.55 4.47
C LEU A 154 -1.57 -10.93 3.81
N VAL A 155 -1.68 -10.99 2.48
CA VAL A 155 -1.65 -12.25 1.73
C VAL A 155 -0.68 -12.15 0.56
N ALA A 156 0.31 -13.04 0.50
CA ALA A 156 1.14 -13.26 -0.66
C ALA A 156 0.81 -14.64 -1.26
N GLN A 157 0.54 -14.72 -2.55
CA GLN A 157 0.25 -16.01 -3.19
C GLN A 157 1.52 -16.89 -3.34
N GLN A 158 2.69 -16.27 -3.25
CA GLN A 158 3.98 -16.97 -3.21
C GLN A 158 4.63 -16.77 -1.83
N SER A 159 5.85 -16.32 -1.76
CA SER A 159 6.58 -16.15 -0.51
C SER A 159 6.29 -14.79 0.15
N LEU A 160 6.21 -14.79 1.47
CA LEU A 160 6.07 -13.61 2.29
C LEU A 160 7.28 -13.45 3.22
N THR A 161 7.94 -12.30 3.14
CA THR A 161 8.93 -11.87 4.13
C THR A 161 8.41 -10.62 4.83
N LEU A 162 8.27 -10.70 6.14
CA LEU A 162 7.82 -9.58 6.98
C LEU A 162 8.84 -9.36 8.10
N SER A 163 9.46 -8.19 8.11
CA SER A 163 10.35 -7.74 9.18
C SER A 163 9.77 -6.50 9.84
N SER A 164 9.62 -6.53 11.16
CA SER A 164 9.08 -5.41 11.94
C SER A 164 9.65 -5.43 13.35
N THR A 165 9.64 -4.28 14.03
CA THR A 165 9.83 -4.24 15.47
C THR A 165 8.56 -4.74 16.18
N ASP A 166 7.41 -4.25 15.76
CA ASP A 166 6.13 -4.54 16.41
C ASP A 166 5.07 -4.98 15.40
N ILE A 167 4.53 -6.18 15.58
CA ILE A 167 3.44 -6.73 14.77
C ILE A 167 2.24 -6.98 15.65
N ILE A 168 1.11 -6.37 15.29
CA ILE A 168 -0.20 -6.56 15.92
C ILE A 168 -1.12 -7.22 14.89
N ASN A 169 -1.39 -8.51 15.05
CA ASN A 169 -2.25 -9.31 14.16
C ASN A 169 -3.49 -9.84 14.90
N ASP A 170 -4.00 -9.06 15.81
CA ASP A 170 -5.11 -9.42 16.72
C ASP A 170 -6.47 -9.39 16.00
N ALA A 171 -7.51 -9.83 16.72
CA ALA A 171 -8.92 -9.68 16.33
C ALA A 171 -9.24 -10.26 14.94
N GLY A 172 -8.74 -11.45 14.64
CA GLY A 172 -8.95 -12.12 13.36
C GLY A 172 -8.04 -11.62 12.23
N GLY A 173 -6.98 -10.86 12.54
CA GLY A 173 -5.96 -10.48 11.57
C GLY A 173 -5.34 -11.71 10.89
N LEU A 174 -5.11 -11.64 9.57
CA LEU A 174 -4.55 -12.74 8.78
C LEU A 174 -3.24 -12.32 8.12
N ILE A 175 -2.18 -13.06 8.38
CA ILE A 175 -0.90 -13.01 7.66
C ILE A 175 -0.73 -14.37 6.98
N GLN A 176 -0.75 -14.41 5.64
CA GLN A 176 -0.75 -15.67 4.89
C GLN A 176 0.25 -15.66 3.73
N SER A 177 0.94 -16.78 3.53
CA SER A 177 1.70 -17.06 2.32
C SER A 177 1.26 -18.35 1.64
N GLY A 178 1.29 -18.36 0.30
CA GLY A 178 1.01 -19.54 -0.51
C GLY A 178 2.21 -20.47 -0.71
N ALA A 179 3.43 -20.00 -0.44
CA ALA A 179 4.66 -20.79 -0.53
C ALA A 179 5.42 -20.79 0.80
N SER A 180 6.28 -19.82 1.05
CA SER A 180 7.05 -19.76 2.29
C SER A 180 6.79 -18.48 3.06
N LEU A 181 6.83 -18.56 4.38
CA LEU A 181 6.71 -17.41 5.29
C LEU A 181 7.98 -17.24 6.11
N ASN A 182 8.56 -16.05 6.04
CA ASN A 182 9.62 -15.62 6.93
C ASN A 182 9.16 -14.37 7.68
N LEU A 183 8.88 -14.52 8.97
CA LEU A 183 8.44 -13.43 9.83
C LEU A 183 9.48 -13.19 10.92
N ARG A 184 9.93 -11.96 11.04
CA ARG A 184 10.81 -11.50 12.09
C ARG A 184 10.23 -10.29 12.79
N ALA A 185 10.15 -10.33 14.13
CA ALA A 185 9.67 -9.25 14.96
C ALA A 185 10.38 -9.23 16.33
N ASP A 186 10.41 -8.07 16.99
CA ASP A 186 10.75 -8.03 18.43
C ASP A 186 9.51 -8.46 19.23
N THR A 187 8.33 -7.96 18.84
CA THR A 187 7.05 -8.37 19.42
C THR A 187 6.06 -8.82 18.35
N LEU A 188 5.37 -9.91 18.56
CA LEU A 188 4.25 -10.39 17.74
C LEU A 188 3.05 -10.68 18.64
N SER A 189 2.00 -9.87 18.48
CA SER A 189 0.68 -10.16 19.05
C SER A 189 -0.22 -10.78 18.00
N ASN A 190 -0.82 -11.93 18.31
CA ASN A 190 -1.74 -12.67 17.44
C ASN A 190 -2.93 -13.19 18.26
N ARG A 191 -3.50 -12.32 19.10
CA ARG A 191 -4.59 -12.65 20.01
C ARG A 191 -5.94 -12.66 19.30
N ASN A 192 -6.86 -13.48 19.80
CA ASN A 192 -8.22 -13.57 19.28
C ASN A 192 -8.26 -13.78 17.76
N SER A 193 -7.42 -14.67 17.23
CA SER A 193 -7.30 -14.94 15.79
C SER A 193 -8.57 -15.51 15.19
N GLY A 194 -9.37 -16.24 15.98
CA GLY A 194 -10.55 -16.94 15.50
C GLY A 194 -10.23 -18.00 14.43
N ASP A 195 -11.27 -18.51 13.77
CA ASP A 195 -11.13 -19.61 12.79
C ASP A 195 -10.52 -19.18 11.46
N ARG A 196 -10.45 -17.89 11.17
CA ARG A 196 -10.04 -17.36 9.85
C ARG A 196 -8.84 -16.43 9.90
N GLY A 197 -8.34 -16.10 11.09
CA GLY A 197 -7.18 -15.26 11.32
C GLY A 197 -5.92 -16.07 11.59
N GLY A 198 -4.87 -15.36 11.97
CA GLY A 198 -3.60 -15.94 12.40
C GLY A 198 -2.47 -15.81 11.40
N VAL A 199 -1.41 -16.55 11.63
CA VAL A 199 -0.20 -16.58 10.80
C VAL A 199 -0.13 -17.94 10.12
N ILE A 200 -0.26 -17.98 8.79
CA ILE A 200 -0.47 -19.20 8.01
C ILE A 200 0.53 -19.27 6.85
N SER A 201 1.13 -20.43 6.64
CA SER A 201 1.93 -20.72 5.45
C SER A 201 1.54 -22.06 4.86
N GLN A 202 1.42 -22.15 3.52
CA GLN A 202 1.19 -23.43 2.85
C GLN A 202 2.50 -24.24 2.68
N GLY A 203 3.65 -23.61 2.85
CA GLY A 203 4.97 -24.25 2.83
C GLY A 203 5.77 -23.93 4.09
N PRO A 204 7.10 -23.94 4.00
CA PRO A 204 7.95 -23.70 5.15
C PRO A 204 7.64 -22.36 5.83
N MET A 205 7.61 -22.37 7.16
CA MET A 205 7.44 -21.17 7.98
C MET A 205 8.63 -21.02 8.92
N THR A 206 9.23 -19.83 8.90
CA THR A 206 10.17 -19.38 9.90
C THR A 206 9.58 -18.20 10.64
N LEU A 207 9.39 -18.35 11.94
CA LEU A 207 8.89 -17.29 12.81
C LEU A 207 9.94 -17.04 13.88
N ASN A 208 10.47 -15.83 13.89
CA ASN A 208 11.47 -15.37 14.86
C ASN A 208 10.91 -14.12 15.56
N ALA A 209 10.44 -14.29 16.78
CA ALA A 209 9.91 -13.21 17.60
C ALA A 209 10.59 -13.20 18.97
N GLY A 210 10.96 -12.03 19.47
CA GLY A 210 11.46 -11.88 20.84
C GLY A 210 10.36 -12.19 21.85
N THR A 211 9.14 -11.74 21.58
CA THR A 211 7.93 -12.04 22.34
C THR A 211 6.81 -12.44 21.39
N LEU A 212 6.13 -13.55 21.68
CA LEU A 212 4.93 -14.00 20.99
C LEU A 212 3.76 -14.12 21.97
N ASP A 213 2.69 -13.37 21.71
CA ASP A 213 1.42 -13.51 22.42
C ASP A 213 0.35 -14.01 21.44
N SER A 214 -0.17 -15.20 21.71
CA SER A 214 -1.15 -15.91 20.86
C SER A 214 -2.34 -16.39 21.68
N THR A 215 -2.72 -15.63 22.70
CA THR A 215 -3.86 -15.94 23.56
C THR A 215 -5.18 -15.78 22.82
N ALA A 216 -6.15 -16.66 23.17
CA ALA A 216 -7.52 -16.63 22.67
C ALA A 216 -8.39 -15.70 23.52
#